data_f9d2fe8a4079f3c06f2a7a970f003633
#
_entry.id   f9d2fe8a4079f3c06f2a7a970f003633
#
_cell.length_a   1.000
_cell.length_b   1.000
_cell.length_c   1.000
_cell.angle_alpha   90.00
_cell.angle_beta   90.00
_cell.angle_gamma   90.00
#
_symmetry.space_group_name_H-M   'P 1'
#
loop_
_entity.id
_entity.type
_entity.pdbx_description
1 polymer ?
#
loop_
_entity_poly.entity_id
_entity_poly.type
_entity_poly.pdbx_seq_one_letter_code
_entity_poly.pdbx_strand_id
1 'polypeptide(L)'
;SREKAVPQTIAAGCDMFLFTRNIDEDYEYMRKGIEAGIITEERLNEALTKILALKAALKLHEKQKDGTIIPHLGNALEVLSIEEHNAWARECADKSITLVKEEPNVLPITPDKYKKVLFYDIQSEEGFAYTVRAGVGDIFQKMLEGEGFTVDRFLPQKGTEGLLAPYRDISDTYDLIIYLINLKTKSNQTIVRIEWAQPMGANVPVYMTSVPTICISVENPYHLLDIPRVRTYVNTYYSNDEALEALLEKLMGRSEFKGINPVDPFCKMWDTRL
;
A
#
# COMPACT_ATOMS: atom_id res chain seq x y z
N SER A 1 -10.71 14.59 27.52
CA SER A 1 -11.40 13.42 28.14
C SER A 1 -12.41 12.82 27.15
N ARG A 2 -12.75 11.57 27.31
CA ARG A 2 -13.79 10.88 26.49
C ARG A 2 -15.15 11.58 26.61
N GLU A 3 -15.50 12.05 27.81
CA GLU A 3 -16.73 12.79 28.06
C GLU A 3 -16.93 13.99 27.11
N LYS A 4 -15.81 14.67 26.74
CA LYS A 4 -15.86 15.75 25.74
C LYS A 4 -15.75 15.22 24.31
N ALA A 5 -14.86 14.28 24.06
CA ALA A 5 -14.57 13.80 22.71
C ALA A 5 -15.76 13.04 22.08
N VAL A 6 -16.46 12.20 22.85
CA VAL A 6 -17.57 11.38 22.33
C VAL A 6 -18.69 12.24 21.72
N PRO A 7 -19.30 13.20 22.44
CA PRO A 7 -20.34 14.03 21.82
C PRO A 7 -19.80 14.93 20.70
N GLN A 8 -18.55 15.41 20.80
CA GLN A 8 -17.94 16.22 19.74
C GLN A 8 -17.69 15.42 18.46
N THR A 9 -17.43 14.12 18.55
CA THR A 9 -17.27 13.26 17.37
C THR A 9 -18.55 13.24 16.55
N ILE A 10 -19.71 13.09 17.19
CA ILE A 10 -21.01 13.14 16.49
C ILE A 10 -21.31 14.55 15.99
N ALA A 11 -21.07 15.56 16.78
CA ALA A 11 -21.26 16.96 16.39
C ALA A 11 -20.41 17.35 15.17
N ALA A 12 -19.21 16.80 15.06
CA ALA A 12 -18.27 17.01 13.96
C ALA A 12 -18.64 16.28 12.64
N GLY A 13 -19.72 15.47 12.64
CA GLY A 13 -20.24 14.83 11.43
C GLY A 13 -20.09 13.32 11.38
N CYS A 14 -19.53 12.65 12.38
CA CYS A 14 -19.53 11.20 12.43
C CYS A 14 -20.94 10.69 12.76
N ASP A 15 -21.46 9.77 11.97
CA ASP A 15 -22.81 9.26 12.16
C ASP A 15 -22.86 8.09 13.16
N MET A 16 -21.76 7.39 13.35
CA MET A 16 -21.60 6.30 14.32
C MET A 16 -20.27 6.41 15.05
N PHE A 17 -20.25 5.87 16.28
CA PHE A 17 -19.05 5.78 17.09
C PHE A 17 -18.58 4.32 17.16
N LEU A 18 -17.32 4.07 16.78
CA LEU A 18 -16.72 2.73 16.75
C LEU A 18 -15.71 2.55 17.87
N PHE A 19 -15.58 1.30 18.31
CA PHE A 19 -14.61 0.87 19.32
C PHE A 19 -14.82 1.57 20.68
N THR A 20 -16.06 1.47 21.17
CA THR A 20 -16.33 1.92 22.53
C THR A 20 -15.46 1.18 23.54
N ARG A 21 -14.89 1.92 24.49
CA ARG A 21 -14.18 1.34 25.64
C ARG A 21 -15.14 0.78 26.68
N ASN A 22 -16.24 1.52 26.90
CA ASN A 22 -17.32 1.18 27.80
C ASN A 22 -18.60 1.76 27.21
N ILE A 23 -19.53 0.89 26.82
CA ILE A 23 -20.73 1.31 26.10
C ILE A 23 -21.66 2.16 26.96
N ASP A 24 -21.76 1.86 28.26
CA ASP A 24 -22.64 2.60 29.17
C ASP A 24 -22.11 4.03 29.38
N GLU A 25 -20.80 4.19 29.58
CA GLU A 25 -20.16 5.52 29.66
C GLU A 25 -20.35 6.33 28.38
N ASP A 26 -20.09 5.73 27.21
CA ASP A 26 -20.20 6.44 25.94
C ASP A 26 -21.66 6.82 25.64
N TYR A 27 -22.62 5.96 26.00
CA TYR A 27 -24.04 6.29 25.93
C TYR A 27 -24.39 7.49 26.80
N GLU A 28 -23.94 7.50 28.06
CA GLU A 28 -24.17 8.63 28.98
C GLU A 28 -23.49 9.93 28.49
N TYR A 29 -22.30 9.85 27.89
CA TYR A 29 -21.64 11.01 27.31
C TYR A 29 -22.41 11.56 26.11
N MET A 30 -22.95 10.70 25.24
CA MET A 30 -23.82 11.13 24.13
C MET A 30 -25.12 11.76 24.66
N ARG A 31 -25.77 11.11 25.64
CA ARG A 31 -27.01 11.64 26.23
C ARG A 31 -26.79 13.04 26.82
N LYS A 32 -25.75 13.21 27.63
CA LYS A 32 -25.36 14.51 28.19
C LYS A 32 -25.00 15.51 27.08
N GLY A 33 -24.37 15.06 26.01
CA GLY A 33 -24.04 15.88 24.84
C GLY A 33 -25.28 16.43 24.12
N ILE A 34 -26.34 15.64 24.06
CA ILE A 34 -27.65 16.08 23.52
C ILE A 34 -28.29 17.08 24.49
N GLU A 35 -28.34 16.80 25.77
CA GLU A 35 -28.93 17.68 26.82
C GLU A 35 -28.18 19.04 26.87
N ALA A 36 -26.88 19.02 26.66
CA ALA A 36 -26.05 20.25 26.61
C ALA A 36 -26.07 20.96 25.25
N GLY A 37 -26.80 20.47 24.26
CA GLY A 37 -26.88 21.05 22.92
C GLY A 37 -25.60 20.92 22.09
N ILE A 38 -24.65 20.08 22.51
CA ILE A 38 -23.43 19.76 21.73
C ILE A 38 -23.81 18.96 20.50
N ILE A 39 -24.66 17.92 20.68
CA ILE A 39 -25.30 17.18 19.59
C ILE A 39 -26.67 17.81 19.42
N THR A 40 -26.87 18.53 18.33
CA THR A 40 -28.17 19.13 18.02
C THR A 40 -29.16 18.07 17.55
N GLU A 41 -30.45 18.33 17.73
CA GLU A 41 -31.53 17.44 17.23
C GLU A 41 -31.41 17.24 15.71
N GLU A 42 -31.08 18.28 14.98
CA GLU A 42 -30.87 18.21 13.53
C GLU A 42 -29.73 17.25 13.19
N ARG A 43 -28.58 17.35 13.89
CA ARG A 43 -27.42 16.48 13.66
C ARG A 43 -27.73 15.03 14.04
N LEU A 44 -28.46 14.83 15.13
CA LEU A 44 -28.90 13.49 15.55
C LEU A 44 -29.81 12.86 14.50
N ASN A 45 -30.80 13.60 14.00
CA ASN A 45 -31.74 13.13 12.98
C ASN A 45 -31.05 12.85 11.65
N GLU A 46 -30.06 13.65 11.26
CA GLU A 46 -29.23 13.39 10.08
C GLU A 46 -28.49 12.04 10.22
N ALA A 47 -27.81 11.79 11.34
CA ALA A 47 -27.10 10.54 11.58
C ALA A 47 -28.04 9.32 11.57
N LEU A 48 -29.16 9.44 12.30
CA LEU A 48 -30.17 8.37 12.35
C LEU A 48 -30.76 8.08 10.97
N THR A 49 -31.04 9.11 10.18
CA THR A 49 -31.55 8.93 8.82
C THR A 49 -30.58 8.14 7.94
N LYS A 50 -29.30 8.46 7.97
CA LYS A 50 -28.27 7.73 7.22
C LYS A 50 -28.13 6.28 7.69
N ILE A 51 -28.11 6.05 9.00
CA ILE A 51 -28.01 4.71 9.60
C ILE A 51 -29.23 3.85 9.20
N LEU A 52 -30.42 4.42 9.36
CA LEU A 52 -31.67 3.70 9.06
C LEU A 52 -31.83 3.47 7.54
N ALA A 53 -31.45 4.44 6.71
CA ALA A 53 -31.44 4.28 5.27
C ALA A 53 -30.52 3.14 4.80
N LEU A 54 -29.33 3.05 5.38
CA LEU A 54 -28.41 1.95 5.09
C LEU A 54 -28.97 0.60 5.52
N LYS A 55 -29.52 0.52 6.74
CA LYS A 55 -30.18 -0.70 7.23
C LYS A 55 -31.36 -1.12 6.35
N ALA A 56 -32.15 -0.15 5.89
CA ALA A 56 -33.29 -0.40 4.99
C ALA A 56 -32.82 -0.87 3.61
N ALA A 57 -31.81 -0.22 3.03
CA ALA A 57 -31.22 -0.62 1.74
C ALA A 57 -30.68 -2.04 1.75
N LEU A 58 -30.06 -2.46 2.87
CA LEU A 58 -29.58 -3.82 3.10
C LEU A 58 -30.70 -4.81 3.48
N LYS A 59 -31.93 -4.32 3.65
CA LYS A 59 -33.11 -5.09 4.09
C LYS A 59 -32.89 -5.85 5.41
N LEU A 60 -32.12 -5.27 6.33
CA LEU A 60 -31.76 -5.97 7.58
C LEU A 60 -32.96 -6.34 8.43
N HIS A 61 -34.01 -5.52 8.44
CA HIS A 61 -35.27 -5.77 9.16
C HIS A 61 -36.07 -6.95 8.60
N GLU A 62 -36.00 -7.21 7.29
CA GLU A 62 -36.58 -8.40 6.65
C GLU A 62 -35.71 -9.62 6.94
N LYS A 63 -34.41 -9.53 6.65
CA LYS A 63 -33.43 -10.62 6.87
C LYS A 63 -33.38 -11.10 8.32
N GLN A 64 -33.60 -10.20 9.28
CA GLN A 64 -33.68 -10.58 10.71
C GLN A 64 -34.90 -11.47 10.99
N LYS A 65 -36.05 -11.15 10.41
CA LYS A 65 -37.27 -11.97 10.58
C LYS A 65 -37.10 -13.34 9.93
N ASP A 66 -36.46 -13.41 8.80
CA ASP A 66 -36.31 -14.62 8.00
C ASP A 66 -35.07 -15.44 8.41
N GLY A 67 -34.27 -14.95 9.37
CA GLY A 67 -33.02 -15.61 9.80
C GLY A 67 -31.91 -15.60 8.76
N THR A 68 -31.96 -14.69 7.77
CA THR A 68 -31.02 -14.64 6.64
C THR A 68 -30.01 -13.48 6.73
N ILE A 69 -29.80 -12.90 7.93
CA ILE A 69 -28.80 -11.83 8.12
C ILE A 69 -27.40 -12.31 7.71
N ILE A 70 -27.06 -13.55 8.10
CA ILE A 70 -25.82 -14.22 7.67
C ILE A 70 -26.16 -15.01 6.42
N PRO A 71 -25.56 -14.65 5.25
CA PRO A 71 -25.83 -15.39 4.03
C PRO A 71 -25.33 -16.82 4.13
N HIS A 72 -25.98 -17.73 3.43
CA HIS A 72 -25.51 -19.10 3.30
C HIS A 72 -24.15 -19.13 2.58
N LEU A 73 -23.20 -19.92 3.08
CA LEU A 73 -21.83 -19.95 2.57
C LEU A 73 -21.78 -20.22 1.06
N GLY A 74 -22.61 -21.14 0.54
CA GLY A 74 -22.71 -21.42 -0.89
C GLY A 74 -22.99 -20.16 -1.71
N ASN A 75 -24.01 -19.40 -1.33
CA ASN A 75 -24.38 -18.17 -2.04
C ASN A 75 -23.29 -17.09 -1.93
N ALA A 76 -22.57 -17.03 -0.79
CA ALA A 76 -21.48 -16.10 -0.64
C ALA A 76 -20.30 -16.42 -1.58
N LEU A 77 -19.99 -17.71 -1.75
CA LEU A 77 -18.92 -18.15 -2.66
C LEU A 77 -19.24 -17.90 -4.14
N GLU A 78 -20.53 -17.90 -4.51
CA GLU A 78 -20.94 -17.59 -5.89
C GLU A 78 -20.73 -16.14 -6.29
N VAL A 79 -20.60 -15.21 -5.34
CA VAL A 79 -20.41 -13.78 -5.61
C VAL A 79 -19.01 -13.27 -5.26
N LEU A 80 -18.18 -14.12 -4.61
CA LEU A 80 -16.80 -13.76 -4.33
C LEU A 80 -15.93 -13.98 -5.57
N SER A 81 -15.10 -13.01 -5.90
CA SER A 81 -14.12 -13.08 -6.99
C SER A 81 -14.73 -13.48 -8.34
N ILE A 82 -15.97 -13.02 -8.60
CA ILE A 82 -16.56 -13.18 -9.94
C ILE A 82 -15.75 -12.38 -10.97
N GLU A 83 -15.85 -12.77 -12.25
CA GLU A 83 -15.04 -12.15 -13.31
C GLU A 83 -15.23 -10.63 -13.40
N GLU A 84 -16.42 -10.12 -13.12
CA GLU A 84 -16.66 -8.67 -13.05
C GLU A 84 -15.84 -7.97 -11.97
N HIS A 85 -15.74 -8.57 -10.76
CA HIS A 85 -14.93 -8.03 -9.66
C HIS A 85 -13.44 -8.09 -9.99
N ASN A 86 -12.99 -9.18 -10.61
CA ASN A 86 -11.60 -9.33 -11.04
C ASN A 86 -11.26 -8.33 -12.16
N ALA A 87 -12.19 -8.07 -13.08
CA ALA A 87 -12.03 -7.05 -14.11
C ALA A 87 -11.89 -5.64 -13.50
N TRP A 88 -12.69 -5.30 -12.50
CA TRP A 88 -12.56 -4.03 -11.77
C TRP A 88 -11.23 -3.92 -11.02
N ALA A 89 -10.76 -5.02 -10.41
CA ALA A 89 -9.47 -5.06 -9.72
C ALA A 89 -8.32 -4.79 -10.72
N ARG A 90 -8.32 -5.44 -11.88
CA ARG A 90 -7.34 -5.20 -12.94
C ARG A 90 -7.40 -3.76 -13.47
N GLU A 91 -8.60 -3.25 -13.72
CA GLU A 91 -8.78 -1.87 -14.17
C GLU A 91 -8.28 -0.86 -13.13
N CYS A 92 -8.58 -1.09 -11.86
CA CYS A 92 -8.11 -0.26 -10.77
C CYS A 92 -6.57 -0.28 -10.69
N ALA A 93 -5.96 -1.47 -10.74
CA ALA A 93 -4.51 -1.63 -10.75
C ALA A 93 -3.86 -0.89 -11.94
N ASP A 94 -4.38 -1.08 -13.16
CA ASP A 94 -3.85 -0.40 -14.35
C ASP A 94 -3.93 1.13 -14.24
N LYS A 95 -5.02 1.67 -13.71
CA LYS A 95 -5.22 3.12 -13.62
C LYS A 95 -4.50 3.78 -12.45
N SER A 96 -4.24 3.05 -11.35
CA SER A 96 -3.70 3.63 -10.12
C SER A 96 -2.18 3.72 -10.11
N ILE A 97 -1.48 2.76 -10.71
CA ILE A 97 -0.01 2.69 -10.67
C ILE A 97 0.59 3.98 -11.22
N THR A 98 1.47 4.58 -10.42
CA THR A 98 1.98 5.94 -10.64
C THR A 98 3.49 5.93 -10.79
N LEU A 99 3.98 6.45 -11.91
CA LEU A 99 5.37 6.83 -12.10
C LEU A 99 5.59 8.22 -11.47
N VAL A 100 6.21 8.25 -10.30
CA VAL A 100 6.40 9.50 -9.53
C VAL A 100 7.63 10.25 -9.99
N LYS A 101 8.71 9.51 -10.32
CA LYS A 101 9.95 10.03 -10.87
C LYS A 101 10.42 9.13 -12.00
N GLU A 102 11.00 9.73 -13.01
CA GLU A 102 11.56 9.00 -14.16
C GLU A 102 12.92 9.57 -14.55
N GLU A 103 13.92 8.71 -14.60
CA GLU A 103 15.17 9.02 -15.29
C GLU A 103 15.00 8.73 -16.79
N PRO A 104 15.33 9.67 -17.67
CA PRO A 104 15.19 9.47 -19.10
C PRO A 104 15.89 8.19 -19.58
N ASN A 105 15.22 7.43 -20.43
CA ASN A 105 15.72 6.19 -21.04
C ASN A 105 15.91 5.00 -20.07
N VAL A 106 15.46 5.04 -18.83
CA VAL A 106 15.44 3.85 -17.97
C VAL A 106 14.30 2.92 -18.37
N LEU A 107 13.09 3.46 -18.51
CA LEU A 107 11.94 2.72 -19.02
C LEU A 107 11.86 2.80 -20.56
N PRO A 108 11.25 1.82 -21.23
CA PRO A 108 10.84 0.53 -20.69
C PRO A 108 12.03 -0.37 -20.37
N ILE A 109 11.82 -1.32 -19.45
CA ILE A 109 12.77 -2.41 -19.22
C ILE A 109 12.49 -3.55 -20.20
N THR A 110 13.53 -4.10 -20.80
CA THR A 110 13.43 -5.30 -21.62
C THR A 110 14.67 -6.17 -21.41
N PRO A 111 14.57 -7.50 -21.57
CA PRO A 111 15.75 -8.38 -21.43
C PRO A 111 16.88 -8.09 -22.41
N ASP A 112 16.55 -7.52 -23.57
CA ASP A 112 17.55 -7.09 -24.55
C ASP A 112 18.34 -5.86 -24.08
N LYS A 113 17.70 -4.99 -23.31
CA LYS A 113 18.30 -3.77 -22.77
C LYS A 113 19.00 -4.00 -21.44
N TYR A 114 18.40 -4.83 -20.57
CA TYR A 114 18.86 -5.12 -19.22
C TYR A 114 18.78 -6.63 -18.96
N LYS A 115 19.83 -7.34 -19.32
CA LYS A 115 19.82 -8.81 -19.19
C LYS A 115 19.94 -9.28 -17.75
N LYS A 116 20.80 -8.62 -16.97
CA LYS A 116 21.13 -9.03 -15.60
C LYS A 116 20.67 -8.00 -14.59
N VAL A 117 19.75 -8.41 -13.72
CA VAL A 117 19.08 -7.57 -12.74
C VAL A 117 19.52 -7.96 -11.32
N LEU A 118 19.92 -6.98 -10.52
CA LEU A 118 20.06 -7.15 -9.08
C LEU A 118 18.77 -6.72 -8.40
N PHE A 119 18.13 -7.67 -7.69
CA PHE A 119 16.83 -7.47 -7.07
C PHE A 119 16.93 -7.37 -5.55
N TYR A 120 16.50 -6.26 -5.01
CA TYR A 120 16.37 -6.01 -3.57
C TYR A 120 14.92 -6.17 -3.14
N ASP A 121 14.66 -7.13 -2.26
CA ASP A 121 13.34 -7.38 -1.69
C ASP A 121 13.29 -6.88 -0.24
N ILE A 122 12.60 -5.78 -0.01
CA ILE A 122 12.47 -5.15 1.30
C ILE A 122 11.05 -5.41 1.80
N GLN A 123 10.91 -6.31 2.78
CA GLN A 123 9.64 -6.78 3.31
C GLN A 123 9.42 -6.31 4.74
N SER A 124 8.17 -6.06 5.11
CA SER A 124 7.79 -5.97 6.52
C SER A 124 7.88 -7.33 7.20
N GLU A 125 8.37 -7.35 8.43
CA GLU A 125 8.21 -8.53 9.27
C GLU A 125 6.73 -8.77 9.58
N GLU A 126 6.33 -10.05 9.68
CA GLU A 126 4.99 -10.43 10.11
C GLU A 126 4.74 -9.95 11.54
N GLY A 127 3.64 -9.25 11.77
CA GLY A 127 3.23 -8.78 13.08
C GLY A 127 1.98 -9.50 13.58
N PHE A 128 1.81 -9.57 14.89
CA PHE A 128 0.72 -10.28 15.59
C PHE A 128 -0.71 -10.00 15.09
N ALA A 129 -0.98 -8.90 14.45
CA ALA A 129 -2.32 -8.51 14.03
C ALA A 129 -2.46 -8.25 12.51
N TYR A 130 -1.44 -8.53 11.71
CA TYR A 130 -1.44 -8.13 10.30
C TYR A 130 -0.77 -9.20 9.45
N THR A 131 -1.50 -9.69 8.49
CA THR A 131 -0.95 -10.43 7.37
C THR A 131 -0.38 -9.44 6.35
N VAL A 132 0.94 -9.31 6.33
CA VAL A 132 1.63 -8.84 5.15
C VAL A 132 1.55 -9.98 4.15
N ARG A 133 1.20 -9.71 2.90
CA ARG A 133 1.25 -10.74 1.88
C ARG A 133 2.69 -11.25 1.78
N ALA A 134 2.92 -12.48 2.21
CA ALA A 134 4.21 -13.13 2.12
C ALA A 134 4.57 -13.41 0.65
N GLY A 135 5.86 -13.38 0.33
CA GLY A 135 6.34 -13.81 -0.98
C GLY A 135 6.09 -12.87 -2.16
N VAL A 136 5.69 -11.61 -1.92
CA VAL A 136 5.50 -10.62 -2.99
C VAL A 136 6.77 -10.45 -3.83
N GLY A 137 7.94 -10.40 -3.19
CA GLY A 137 9.23 -10.36 -3.89
C GLY A 137 9.50 -11.62 -4.70
N ASP A 138 9.14 -12.81 -4.17
CA ASP A 138 9.30 -14.08 -4.90
C ASP A 138 8.41 -14.15 -6.14
N ILE A 139 7.17 -13.65 -6.03
CA ILE A 139 6.23 -13.58 -7.14
C ILE A 139 6.79 -12.65 -8.22
N PHE A 140 7.18 -11.43 -7.83
CA PHE A 140 7.65 -10.45 -8.80
C PHE A 140 8.97 -10.85 -9.45
N GLN A 141 9.89 -11.47 -8.71
CA GLN A 141 11.12 -12.05 -9.27
C GLN A 141 10.80 -13.10 -10.34
N LYS A 142 9.91 -14.06 -10.06
CA LYS A 142 9.48 -15.06 -11.03
C LYS A 142 8.82 -14.45 -12.28
N MET A 143 8.08 -13.35 -12.11
CA MET A 143 7.49 -12.64 -13.24
C MET A 143 8.59 -12.03 -14.14
N LEU A 144 9.62 -11.40 -13.56
CA LEU A 144 10.77 -10.89 -14.31
C LEU A 144 11.55 -12.02 -15.01
N GLU A 145 11.79 -13.13 -14.32
CA GLU A 145 12.45 -14.31 -14.90
C GLU A 145 11.63 -14.90 -16.06
N GLY A 146 10.30 -14.92 -15.92
CA GLY A 146 9.36 -15.34 -16.98
C GLY A 146 9.44 -14.48 -18.24
N GLU A 147 9.79 -13.21 -18.11
CA GLU A 147 10.03 -12.29 -19.25
C GLU A 147 11.45 -12.45 -19.86
N GLY A 148 12.30 -13.27 -19.26
CA GLY A 148 13.64 -13.54 -19.78
C GLY A 148 14.78 -12.78 -19.12
N PHE A 149 14.52 -12.04 -18.04
CA PHE A 149 15.59 -11.43 -17.25
C PHE A 149 16.34 -12.49 -16.44
N THR A 150 17.66 -12.30 -16.26
CA THR A 150 18.43 -13.03 -15.25
C THR A 150 18.42 -12.23 -13.98
N VAL A 151 17.80 -12.74 -12.91
CA VAL A 151 17.59 -12.00 -11.68
C VAL A 151 18.39 -12.63 -10.54
N ASP A 152 19.35 -11.88 -10.02
CA ASP A 152 20.07 -12.23 -8.80
C ASP A 152 19.46 -11.46 -7.62
N ARG A 153 19.03 -12.16 -6.57
CA ARG A 153 18.49 -11.51 -5.38
C ARG A 153 19.62 -11.09 -4.44
N PHE A 154 19.57 -9.84 -3.99
CA PHE A 154 20.48 -9.39 -2.96
C PHE A 154 20.14 -10.11 -1.63
N LEU A 155 21.11 -10.83 -1.10
CA LEU A 155 21.03 -11.46 0.20
C LEU A 155 22.01 -10.73 1.13
N PRO A 156 21.54 -10.17 2.26
CA PRO A 156 22.43 -9.59 3.25
C PRO A 156 23.43 -10.64 3.71
N GLN A 157 24.70 -10.44 3.41
CA GLN A 157 25.75 -11.36 3.86
C GLN A 157 25.93 -11.22 5.38
N LYS A 158 26.00 -12.36 6.06
CA LYS A 158 26.34 -12.38 7.49
C LYS A 158 27.84 -12.17 7.61
N GLY A 159 28.26 -11.04 8.19
CA GLY A 159 29.65 -10.71 8.45
C GLY A 159 30.17 -9.52 7.65
N THR A 160 31.47 -9.29 7.70
CA THR A 160 32.13 -8.14 7.08
C THR A 160 32.37 -8.27 5.57
N GLU A 161 32.17 -9.45 5.00
CA GLU A 161 32.44 -9.72 3.57
C GLU A 161 31.56 -8.88 2.64
N GLY A 162 30.29 -8.67 2.98
CA GLY A 162 29.37 -7.82 2.21
C GLY A 162 29.66 -6.31 2.30
N LEU A 163 30.41 -5.89 3.32
CA LEU A 163 30.82 -4.50 3.53
C LEU A 163 31.96 -4.08 2.58
N LEU A 164 32.70 -5.05 2.09
CA LEU A 164 33.91 -4.85 1.30
C LEU A 164 33.71 -5.23 -0.17
N ALA A 165 32.51 -5.65 -0.57
CA ALA A 165 32.21 -5.85 -1.98
C ALA A 165 32.47 -4.53 -2.72
N PRO A 166 33.44 -4.46 -3.62
CA PRO A 166 33.77 -3.22 -4.27
C PRO A 166 32.55 -2.71 -5.03
N TYR A 167 32.24 -1.43 -4.88
CA TYR A 167 31.21 -0.75 -5.65
C TYR A 167 31.28 -1.08 -7.17
N ARG A 168 32.50 -1.25 -7.71
CA ARG A 168 32.73 -1.61 -9.10
C ARG A 168 32.18 -2.98 -9.48
N ASP A 169 32.23 -3.96 -8.57
CA ASP A 169 31.76 -5.31 -8.87
C ASP A 169 30.26 -5.34 -9.17
N ILE A 170 29.48 -4.49 -8.52
CA ILE A 170 28.04 -4.39 -8.80
C ILE A 170 27.79 -3.64 -10.10
N SER A 171 28.44 -2.50 -10.33
CA SER A 171 28.28 -1.72 -11.53
C SER A 171 28.76 -2.44 -12.80
N ASP A 172 29.77 -3.30 -12.66
CA ASP A 172 30.30 -4.08 -13.78
C ASP A 172 29.55 -5.39 -14.02
N THR A 173 28.68 -5.80 -13.07
CA THR A 173 27.98 -7.09 -13.11
C THR A 173 26.52 -6.97 -13.52
N TYR A 174 25.84 -5.88 -13.13
CA TYR A 174 24.41 -5.74 -13.30
C TYR A 174 24.05 -4.56 -14.21
N ASP A 175 23.08 -4.79 -15.08
CA ASP A 175 22.58 -3.79 -16.04
C ASP A 175 21.48 -2.91 -15.43
N LEU A 176 20.76 -3.46 -14.44
CA LEU A 176 19.62 -2.83 -13.77
C LEU A 176 19.56 -3.25 -12.31
N ILE A 177 19.17 -2.32 -11.44
CA ILE A 177 18.86 -2.60 -10.04
C ILE A 177 17.38 -2.31 -9.79
N ILE A 178 16.67 -3.25 -9.17
CA ILE A 178 15.27 -3.08 -8.79
C ILE A 178 15.13 -3.26 -7.28
N TYR A 179 14.57 -2.25 -6.62
CA TYR A 179 14.11 -2.31 -5.23
C TYR A 179 12.60 -2.51 -5.21
N LEU A 180 12.12 -3.59 -4.64
CA LEU A 180 10.71 -3.83 -4.32
C LEU A 180 10.51 -3.63 -2.82
N ILE A 181 9.73 -2.61 -2.46
CA ILE A 181 9.53 -2.17 -1.09
C ILE A 181 8.10 -2.51 -0.69
N ASN A 182 7.93 -3.58 0.06
CA ASN A 182 6.64 -4.08 0.57
C ASN A 182 6.53 -3.83 2.08
N LEU A 183 6.47 -2.55 2.44
CA LEU A 183 6.36 -2.10 3.82
C LEU A 183 4.98 -1.47 4.05
N LYS A 184 4.09 -2.22 4.69
CA LYS A 184 2.72 -1.82 4.94
C LYS A 184 2.59 -1.04 6.24
N THR A 185 1.83 0.05 6.22
CA THR A 185 1.40 0.72 7.45
C THR A 185 0.50 -0.18 8.27
N LYS A 186 0.71 -0.20 9.58
CA LYS A 186 -0.04 -1.05 10.52
C LYS A 186 -0.75 -0.17 11.54
N SER A 187 -1.85 -0.66 12.13
CA SER A 187 -2.50 0.00 13.25
C SER A 187 -1.49 0.21 14.40
N ASN A 188 -1.57 1.35 15.05
CA ASN A 188 -0.65 1.75 16.12
C ASN A 188 0.83 1.96 15.71
N GLN A 189 1.14 1.90 14.43
CA GLN A 189 2.42 2.37 13.89
C GLN A 189 2.23 3.77 13.32
N THR A 190 2.95 4.72 13.89
CA THR A 190 2.89 6.11 13.43
C THR A 190 3.81 6.37 12.23
N ILE A 191 4.89 5.60 12.11
CA ILE A 191 5.89 5.76 11.07
C ILE A 191 6.31 4.36 10.59
N VAL A 192 6.26 4.16 9.27
CA VAL A 192 6.84 2.99 8.61
C VAL A 192 7.94 3.48 7.68
N ARG A 193 9.18 3.19 8.04
CA ARG A 193 10.38 3.61 7.31
C ARG A 193 11.15 2.38 6.86
N ILE A 194 11.95 2.54 5.80
CA ILE A 194 12.86 1.49 5.36
C ILE A 194 13.95 1.32 6.43
N GLU A 195 14.07 0.11 6.95
CA GLU A 195 15.18 -0.28 7.82
C GLU A 195 16.30 -0.86 6.97
N TRP A 196 17.41 -0.14 6.92
CA TRP A 196 18.56 -0.57 6.15
C TRP A 196 19.32 -1.66 6.88
N ALA A 197 19.81 -2.65 6.13
CA ALA A 197 20.51 -3.81 6.69
C ALA A 197 21.71 -3.41 7.56
N GLN A 198 21.88 -4.10 8.68
CA GLN A 198 23.01 -3.92 9.58
C GLN A 198 24.10 -4.98 9.30
N PRO A 199 25.38 -4.64 9.51
CA PRO A 199 25.90 -3.31 9.78
C PRO A 199 26.02 -2.44 8.52
N MET A 200 26.00 -1.12 8.69
CA MET A 200 26.37 -0.12 7.68
C MET A 200 25.46 0.00 6.44
N GLY A 201 24.23 -0.53 6.46
CA GLY A 201 23.28 -0.32 5.37
C GLY A 201 23.71 -0.93 4.03
N ALA A 202 24.10 -2.19 4.04
CA ALA A 202 24.59 -2.89 2.83
C ALA A 202 23.60 -2.90 1.65
N ASN A 203 22.29 -2.68 1.91
CA ASN A 203 21.24 -2.60 0.91
C ASN A 203 20.82 -1.16 0.55
N VAL A 204 21.54 -0.13 1.02
CA VAL A 204 21.28 1.25 0.62
C VAL A 204 21.57 1.42 -0.87
N PRO A 205 20.73 2.13 -1.65
CA PRO A 205 20.89 2.28 -3.11
C PRO A 205 22.04 3.24 -3.48
N VAL A 206 23.25 2.91 -3.10
CA VAL A 206 24.46 3.72 -3.37
C VAL A 206 24.85 3.74 -4.86
N TYR A 207 24.38 2.75 -5.62
CA TYR A 207 24.74 2.52 -7.01
C TYR A 207 23.87 3.29 -8.01
N MET A 208 22.83 3.99 -7.55
CA MET A 208 21.82 4.64 -8.39
C MET A 208 22.37 5.70 -9.37
N THR A 209 23.62 6.13 -9.21
CA THR A 209 24.27 7.06 -10.12
C THR A 209 25.10 6.38 -11.20
N SER A 210 25.34 5.07 -11.09
CA SER A 210 26.19 4.30 -11.99
C SER A 210 25.45 3.17 -12.68
N VAL A 211 24.42 2.62 -12.04
CA VAL A 211 23.56 1.59 -12.61
C VAL A 211 22.13 2.11 -12.60
N PRO A 212 21.39 2.01 -13.71
CA PRO A 212 19.96 2.32 -13.71
C PRO A 212 19.25 1.64 -12.55
N THR A 213 18.53 2.42 -11.73
CA THR A 213 17.93 1.93 -10.50
C THR A 213 16.47 2.34 -10.43
N ILE A 214 15.58 1.35 -10.27
CA ILE A 214 14.14 1.55 -10.12
C ILE A 214 13.76 1.17 -8.68
N CYS A 215 13.10 2.08 -7.98
CA CYS A 215 12.48 1.79 -6.69
C CYS A 215 10.96 1.72 -6.83
N ILE A 216 10.39 0.61 -6.37
CA ILE A 216 8.96 0.31 -6.46
C ILE A 216 8.43 0.17 -5.05
N SER A 217 7.51 1.05 -4.65
CA SER A 217 6.78 0.91 -3.40
C SER A 217 5.42 0.29 -3.66
N VAL A 218 5.19 -0.92 -3.13
CA VAL A 218 3.97 -1.68 -3.44
C VAL A 218 2.80 -1.42 -2.48
N GLU A 219 3.03 -0.80 -1.34
CA GLU A 219 1.97 -0.55 -0.35
C GLU A 219 1.90 0.92 0.09
N ASN A 220 3.00 1.48 0.50
CA ASN A 220 3.07 2.79 1.16
C ASN A 220 3.66 3.85 0.23
N PRO A 221 2.93 4.91 -0.15
CA PRO A 221 3.41 5.92 -1.10
C PRO A 221 4.44 6.90 -0.52
N TYR A 222 4.84 6.76 0.74
CA TYR A 222 5.74 7.71 1.42
C TYR A 222 7.21 7.31 1.41
N HIS A 223 7.60 6.14 0.89
CA HIS A 223 8.99 5.65 0.95
C HIS A 223 9.97 6.48 0.12
N LEU A 224 9.50 7.37 -0.74
CA LEU A 224 10.39 8.34 -1.39
C LEU A 224 11.14 9.23 -0.37
N LEU A 225 10.62 9.41 0.85
CA LEU A 225 11.31 10.06 1.97
C LEU A 225 12.60 9.33 2.40
N ASP A 226 12.62 8.00 2.23
CA ASP A 226 13.76 7.17 2.64
C ASP A 226 14.86 7.10 1.56
N ILE A 227 14.47 7.34 0.30
CA ILE A 227 15.34 7.24 -0.88
C ILE A 227 15.15 8.44 -1.83
N PRO A 228 15.23 9.69 -1.35
CA PRO A 228 14.87 10.86 -2.15
C PRO A 228 15.74 11.06 -3.39
N ARG A 229 16.94 10.48 -3.41
CA ARG A 229 17.89 10.60 -4.53
C ARG A 229 17.66 9.61 -5.66
N VAL A 230 16.77 8.60 -5.48
CA VAL A 230 16.45 7.69 -6.57
C VAL A 230 15.82 8.46 -7.73
N ARG A 231 16.17 8.07 -8.97
CA ARG A 231 15.76 8.80 -10.16
C ARG A 231 14.53 8.23 -10.83
N THR A 232 14.27 6.92 -10.65
CA THR A 232 13.05 6.26 -11.13
C THR A 232 12.32 5.64 -9.96
N TYR A 233 11.09 6.09 -9.71
CA TYR A 233 10.30 5.67 -8.56
C TYR A 233 8.83 5.47 -8.93
N VAL A 234 8.29 4.31 -8.55
CA VAL A 234 6.92 3.88 -8.85
C VAL A 234 6.17 3.53 -7.57
N ASN A 235 4.91 3.98 -7.47
CA ASN A 235 3.96 3.55 -6.44
C ASN A 235 2.90 2.64 -7.07
N THR A 236 2.62 1.48 -6.46
CA THR A 236 1.52 0.59 -6.86
C THR A 236 0.34 0.66 -5.90
N TYR A 237 0.56 1.09 -4.65
CA TYR A 237 -0.43 1.21 -3.56
C TYR A 237 -0.99 -0.10 -3.05
N TYR A 238 -0.79 -1.20 -3.76
CA TYR A 238 -1.27 -2.52 -3.39
C TYR A 238 -0.33 -3.63 -3.91
N SER A 239 -0.35 -4.80 -3.27
CA SER A 239 0.57 -5.92 -3.52
C SER A 239 -0.13 -7.20 -4.00
N ASN A 240 -1.38 -7.12 -4.51
CA ASN A 240 -2.07 -8.27 -5.10
C ASN A 240 -1.51 -8.64 -6.50
N ASP A 241 -1.96 -9.77 -7.04
CA ASP A 241 -1.48 -10.27 -8.33
C ASP A 241 -1.78 -9.28 -9.46
N GLU A 242 -2.98 -8.71 -9.50
CA GLU A 242 -3.39 -7.74 -10.51
C GLU A 242 -2.51 -6.49 -10.51
N ALA A 243 -2.08 -6.04 -9.32
CA ALA A 243 -1.18 -4.88 -9.21
C ALA A 243 0.25 -5.23 -9.68
N LEU A 244 0.75 -6.42 -9.36
CA LEU A 244 2.08 -6.86 -9.80
C LEU A 244 2.11 -7.11 -11.31
N GLU A 245 1.07 -7.71 -11.88
CA GLU A 245 0.90 -7.88 -13.33
C GLU A 245 0.85 -6.52 -14.05
N ALA A 246 -0.01 -5.62 -13.60
CA ALA A 246 -0.11 -4.29 -14.17
C ALA A 246 1.19 -3.49 -14.03
N LEU A 247 1.91 -3.65 -12.93
CA LEU A 247 3.24 -3.05 -12.73
C LEU A 247 4.22 -3.55 -13.80
N LEU A 248 4.30 -4.87 -14.00
CA LEU A 248 5.21 -5.46 -14.99
C LEU A 248 4.88 -4.95 -16.40
N GLU A 249 3.59 -4.94 -16.79
CA GLU A 249 3.15 -4.41 -18.09
C GLU A 249 3.62 -2.98 -18.32
N LYS A 250 3.53 -2.13 -17.28
CA LYS A 250 3.97 -0.73 -17.35
C LYS A 250 5.49 -0.59 -17.43
N LEU A 251 6.22 -1.34 -16.61
CA LEU A 251 7.68 -1.33 -16.65
C LEU A 251 8.21 -1.81 -18.00
N MET A 252 7.55 -2.80 -18.61
CA MET A 252 7.88 -3.30 -19.96
C MET A 252 7.42 -2.39 -21.11
N GLY A 253 6.69 -1.31 -20.81
CA GLY A 253 6.16 -0.38 -21.82
C GLY A 253 4.96 -0.94 -22.61
N ARG A 254 4.31 -2.00 -22.14
CA ARG A 254 3.11 -2.60 -22.74
C ARG A 254 1.83 -1.88 -22.30
N SER A 255 1.86 -1.14 -21.19
CA SER A 255 0.81 -0.27 -20.70
C SER A 255 1.40 1.08 -20.24
N GLU A 256 0.65 2.15 -20.41
CA GLU A 256 1.05 3.50 -20.00
C GLU A 256 0.80 3.73 -18.50
N PHE A 257 1.67 4.51 -17.84
CA PHE A 257 1.41 5.02 -16.50
C PHE A 257 0.35 6.11 -16.54
N LYS A 258 -0.78 5.90 -15.88
CA LYS A 258 -1.92 6.83 -15.84
C LYS A 258 -2.18 7.40 -14.45
N GLY A 259 -1.60 6.78 -13.42
CA GLY A 259 -1.79 7.18 -12.03
C GLY A 259 -1.23 8.57 -11.73
N ILE A 260 -1.93 9.29 -10.87
CA ILE A 260 -1.49 10.58 -10.34
C ILE A 260 -1.14 10.36 -8.88
N ASN A 261 0.07 10.80 -8.47
CA ASN A 261 0.49 10.62 -7.09
C ASN A 261 -0.44 11.38 -6.13
N PRO A 262 -1.16 10.68 -5.22
CA PRO A 262 -2.14 11.31 -4.35
C PRO A 262 -1.50 12.01 -3.15
N VAL A 263 -0.20 11.82 -2.92
CA VAL A 263 0.52 12.36 -1.77
C VAL A 263 1.76 13.13 -2.19
N ASP A 264 2.07 14.16 -1.43
CA ASP A 264 3.36 14.84 -1.47
C ASP A 264 4.14 14.49 -0.18
N PRO A 265 5.08 13.54 -0.23
CA PRO A 265 5.81 13.11 0.95
C PRO A 265 6.70 14.20 1.55
N PHE A 266 7.00 15.27 0.81
CA PHE A 266 7.85 16.36 1.25
C PHE A 266 7.08 17.62 1.70
N CYS A 267 5.74 17.54 1.76
CA CYS A 267 4.87 18.66 2.22
C CYS A 267 5.16 19.97 1.46
N LYS A 268 5.41 19.90 0.16
CA LYS A 268 5.78 21.02 -0.74
C LYS A 268 7.14 21.68 -0.43
N MET A 269 7.93 21.08 0.46
CA MET A 269 9.25 21.63 0.81
C MET A 269 10.32 21.28 -0.23
N TRP A 270 10.16 20.12 -0.90
CA TRP A 270 11.06 19.66 -1.95
C TRP A 270 10.28 19.33 -3.21
N ASP A 271 10.91 19.60 -4.36
CA ASP A 271 10.36 19.12 -5.62
C ASP A 271 10.68 17.62 -5.78
N THR A 272 9.63 16.82 -5.90
CA THR A 272 9.74 15.37 -6.11
C THR A 272 9.84 15.00 -7.58
N ARG A 273 9.77 15.97 -8.49
CA ARG A 273 9.88 15.78 -9.93
C ARG A 273 11.35 15.83 -10.37
N LEU A 274 11.66 15.10 -11.38
CA LEU A 274 12.95 15.20 -12.10
C LEU A 274 12.89 16.27 -13.16
#